data_ae79234dda48dbac1b1c2d350904e4d1
#
_entry.id   ae79234dda48dbac1b1c2d350904e4d1
#
_cell.length_a   1.000
_cell.length_b   1.000
_cell.length_c   1.000
_cell.angle_alpha   90.00
_cell.angle_beta   90.00
_cell.angle_gamma   90.00
#
_symmetry.space_group_name_H-M   'P 1'
#
loop_
_entity.id
_entity.type
_entity.pdbx_description
1 polymer ?
#
loop_
_entity_poly.entity_id
_entity_poly.type
_entity_poly.pdbx_seq_one_letter_code
_entity_poly.pdbx_strand_id
1 'polypeptide(L)'
;SCPGIYGLLGNNGAGKTTLLNILTSRLHADAGEVLLDGVPMVDNDAALAQLFMLGEKNLYPDEMRVRQAFEATACFYPAFDIARAKALAARFGLNMKSKITALSTGYRSIYRIVLALTVGAPYLLLDEPVLGLDAQHRDLFYKLLIELYAEHPCCILLSTHLIQEAAPLIGHAIILHQGRILRNAPAEELLAAVHTVSGPAAAVDSYLAGRRPLSASSLGGLKTAYVEGPRPQAAPQGLETGPADLQGYFIALMEEESK
;
A
#
# COMPACT_ATOMS: atom_id res chain seq x y z
N SER A 1 11.55 12.36 -8.40
CA SER A 1 10.80 11.65 -7.34
C SER A 1 11.40 11.94 -5.99
N CYS A 2 10.57 12.05 -4.95
CA CYS A 2 11.05 12.14 -3.57
C CYS A 2 10.97 10.76 -2.92
N PRO A 3 11.93 10.37 -2.09
CA PRO A 3 11.78 9.22 -1.22
C PRO A 3 10.50 9.35 -0.40
N GLY A 4 9.76 8.26 -0.25
CA GLY A 4 8.51 8.24 0.50
C GLY A 4 7.80 6.90 0.42
N ILE A 5 6.85 6.67 1.33
CA ILE A 5 5.97 5.52 1.29
C ILE A 5 4.60 5.98 0.79
N TYR A 6 4.27 5.53 -0.40
CA TYR A 6 3.04 5.84 -1.13
C TYR A 6 2.08 4.66 -1.01
N GLY A 7 0.86 4.89 -0.53
CA GLY A 7 -0.20 3.89 -0.48
C GLY A 7 -1.04 3.91 -1.75
N LEU A 8 -1.04 2.82 -2.52
CA LEU A 8 -2.00 2.60 -3.61
C LEU A 8 -3.21 1.84 -3.07
N LEU A 9 -4.24 2.58 -2.73
CA LEU A 9 -5.44 2.10 -2.05
C LEU A 9 -6.58 1.88 -3.04
N GLY A 10 -7.34 0.83 -2.86
CA GLY A 10 -8.49 0.52 -3.72
C GLY A 10 -9.06 -0.87 -3.42
N ASN A 11 -10.33 -1.06 -3.70
CA ASN A 11 -10.98 -2.36 -3.57
C ASN A 11 -10.35 -3.42 -4.50
N ASN A 12 -10.66 -4.68 -4.27
CA ASN A 12 -10.29 -5.74 -5.20
C ASN A 12 -10.92 -5.45 -6.57
N GLY A 13 -10.13 -5.60 -7.64
CA GLY A 13 -10.57 -5.26 -8.98
C GLY A 13 -10.52 -3.77 -9.36
N ALA A 14 -10.08 -2.88 -8.47
CA ALA A 14 -9.96 -1.45 -8.78
C ALA A 14 -8.93 -1.12 -9.85
N GLY A 15 -8.02 -2.06 -10.19
CA GLY A 15 -6.98 -1.89 -11.21
C GLY A 15 -5.56 -1.69 -10.64
N LYS A 16 -5.35 -1.88 -9.32
CA LYS A 16 -4.03 -1.68 -8.68
C LYS A 16 -2.93 -2.49 -9.34
N THR A 17 -3.09 -3.81 -9.43
CA THR A 17 -2.12 -4.71 -10.07
C THR A 17 -1.90 -4.38 -11.55
N THR A 18 -2.96 -3.98 -12.27
CA THR A 18 -2.86 -3.55 -13.68
C THR A 18 -1.99 -2.31 -13.80
N LEU A 19 -2.24 -1.30 -12.95
CA LEU A 19 -1.42 -0.08 -12.90
C LEU A 19 0.04 -0.40 -12.61
N LEU A 20 0.32 -1.24 -11.60
CA LEU A 20 1.70 -1.64 -11.26
C LEU A 20 2.40 -2.39 -12.40
N ASN A 21 1.68 -3.25 -13.14
CA ASN A 21 2.21 -3.93 -14.31
C ASN A 21 2.51 -2.96 -15.47
N ILE A 22 1.68 -1.93 -15.67
CA ILE A 22 1.95 -0.87 -16.66
C ILE A 22 3.18 -0.06 -16.25
N LEU A 23 3.28 0.36 -14.98
CA LEU A 23 4.42 1.11 -14.45
C LEU A 23 5.75 0.34 -14.58
N THR A 24 5.72 -0.98 -14.62
CA THR A 24 6.91 -1.84 -14.78
C THR A 24 7.09 -2.40 -16.18
N SER A 25 6.38 -1.85 -17.17
CA SER A 25 6.39 -2.29 -18.58
C SER A 25 6.06 -3.77 -18.79
N ARG A 26 5.39 -4.42 -17.82
CA ARG A 26 4.88 -5.80 -17.94
C ARG A 26 3.57 -5.87 -18.73
N LEU A 27 2.85 -4.76 -18.81
CA LEU A 27 1.70 -4.51 -19.66
C LEU A 27 1.91 -3.21 -20.41
N HIS A 28 1.54 -3.19 -21.70
CA HIS A 28 1.52 -1.96 -22.47
C HIS A 28 0.27 -1.14 -22.12
N ALA A 29 0.43 0.18 -22.03
CA ALA A 29 -0.70 1.09 -21.95
C ALA A 29 -1.30 1.30 -23.34
N ASP A 30 -2.63 1.32 -23.45
CA ASP A 30 -3.31 1.63 -24.71
C ASP A 30 -3.11 3.08 -25.15
N ALA A 31 -2.87 3.98 -24.18
CA ALA A 31 -2.61 5.40 -24.42
C ALA A 31 -1.82 6.00 -23.24
N GLY A 32 -1.17 7.14 -23.50
CA GLY A 32 -0.31 7.80 -22.52
C GLY A 32 1.11 7.24 -22.50
N GLU A 33 1.89 7.69 -21.53
CA GLU A 33 3.29 7.27 -21.35
C GLU A 33 3.60 7.07 -19.87
N VAL A 34 4.59 6.23 -19.58
CA VAL A 34 5.15 6.04 -18.25
C VAL A 34 6.56 6.59 -18.24
N LEU A 35 6.80 7.54 -17.32
CA LEU A 35 8.10 8.17 -17.15
C LEU A 35 8.65 7.87 -15.76
N LEU A 36 9.91 7.49 -15.66
CA LEU A 36 10.69 7.43 -14.43
C LEU A 36 11.65 8.61 -14.40
N ASP A 37 11.43 9.58 -13.50
CA ASP A 37 12.21 10.82 -13.43
C ASP A 37 12.32 11.56 -14.77
N GLY A 38 11.23 11.56 -15.56
CA GLY A 38 11.16 12.20 -16.86
C GLY A 38 11.73 11.37 -18.03
N VAL A 39 12.18 10.13 -17.76
CA VAL A 39 12.73 9.22 -18.77
C VAL A 39 11.68 8.14 -19.11
N PRO A 40 11.37 7.90 -20.41
CA PRO A 40 10.44 6.84 -20.80
C PRO A 40 10.89 5.47 -20.31
N MET A 41 9.89 4.69 -19.84
CA MET A 41 10.09 3.34 -19.30
C MET A 41 10.06 2.25 -20.37
N VAL A 42 9.32 2.50 -21.46
CA VAL A 42 9.17 1.52 -22.54
C VAL A 42 10.51 1.34 -23.26
N ASP A 43 10.91 0.08 -23.47
CA ASP A 43 12.18 -0.32 -24.12
C ASP A 43 13.43 0.31 -23.47
N ASN A 44 13.40 0.52 -22.15
CA ASN A 44 14.46 1.17 -21.42
C ASN A 44 14.94 0.31 -20.23
N ASP A 45 15.86 -0.62 -20.52
CA ASP A 45 16.41 -1.54 -19.51
C ASP A 45 17.09 -0.81 -18.35
N ALA A 46 17.74 0.34 -18.61
CA ALA A 46 18.40 1.12 -17.56
C ALA A 46 17.42 1.76 -16.57
N ALA A 47 16.25 2.20 -17.06
CA ALA A 47 15.18 2.69 -16.20
C ALA A 47 14.50 1.52 -15.45
N LEU A 48 14.22 0.41 -16.15
CA LEU A 48 13.62 -0.80 -15.56
C LEU A 48 14.49 -1.42 -14.47
N ALA A 49 15.83 -1.39 -14.62
CA ALA A 49 16.77 -1.90 -13.62
C ALA A 49 16.73 -1.14 -12.28
N GLN A 50 16.14 0.07 -12.24
CA GLN A 50 15.96 0.85 -11.01
C GLN A 50 14.74 0.42 -10.20
N LEU A 51 13.83 -0.39 -10.79
CA LEU A 51 12.61 -0.84 -10.12
C LEU A 51 12.71 -2.29 -9.69
N PHE A 52 12.11 -2.58 -8.56
CA PHE A 52 11.80 -3.94 -8.15
C PHE A 52 10.30 -4.04 -7.85
N MET A 53 9.61 -4.96 -8.52
CA MET A 53 8.21 -5.24 -8.25
C MET A 53 8.04 -6.60 -7.60
N LEU A 54 7.56 -6.57 -6.36
CA LEU A 54 6.98 -7.72 -5.69
C LEU A 54 5.52 -7.85 -6.11
N GLY A 55 5.16 -8.93 -6.78
CA GLY A 55 3.80 -9.24 -7.20
C GLY A 55 3.44 -10.70 -6.86
N GLU A 56 2.27 -11.13 -7.28
CA GLU A 56 1.79 -12.49 -7.03
C GLU A 56 2.64 -13.56 -7.73
N LYS A 57 3.13 -13.27 -8.93
CA LYS A 57 3.94 -14.20 -9.72
C LYS A 57 5.37 -14.28 -9.18
N ASN A 58 5.92 -15.50 -9.16
CA ASN A 58 7.32 -15.71 -8.81
C ASN A 58 8.24 -15.12 -9.90
N LEU A 59 9.35 -14.52 -9.47
CA LEU A 59 10.38 -13.99 -10.37
C LEU A 59 11.28 -15.11 -10.93
N TYR A 60 11.37 -16.22 -10.22
CA TYR A 60 12.25 -17.35 -10.53
C TYR A 60 11.45 -18.63 -10.73
N PRO A 61 12.01 -19.62 -11.46
CA PRO A 61 11.38 -20.92 -11.64
C PRO A 61 11.03 -21.57 -10.30
N ASP A 62 9.85 -22.12 -10.22
CA ASP A 62 9.29 -22.69 -8.99
C ASP A 62 10.11 -23.87 -8.44
N GLU A 63 10.84 -24.60 -9.28
CA GLU A 63 11.73 -25.70 -8.88
C GLU A 63 13.04 -25.21 -8.24
N MET A 64 13.35 -23.92 -8.35
CA MET A 64 14.55 -23.32 -7.77
C MET A 64 14.46 -23.32 -6.23
N ARG A 65 15.59 -23.47 -5.56
CA ARG A 65 15.65 -23.33 -4.10
C ARG A 65 15.73 -21.85 -3.72
N VAL A 66 15.18 -21.49 -2.56
CA VAL A 66 15.21 -20.11 -2.05
C VAL A 66 16.62 -19.49 -2.10
N ARG A 67 17.65 -20.25 -1.64
CA ARG A 67 19.05 -19.79 -1.69
C ARG A 67 19.52 -19.48 -3.10
N GLN A 68 19.14 -20.29 -4.08
CA GLN A 68 19.54 -20.11 -5.48
C GLN A 68 18.87 -18.87 -6.09
N ALA A 69 17.61 -18.62 -5.70
CA ALA A 69 16.92 -17.40 -6.10
C ALA A 69 17.59 -16.14 -5.52
N PHE A 70 18.10 -16.19 -4.28
CA PHE A 70 18.88 -15.08 -3.72
C PHE A 70 20.21 -14.87 -4.46
N GLU A 71 20.91 -15.96 -4.77
CA GLU A 71 22.13 -15.92 -5.56
C GLU A 71 21.87 -15.35 -6.97
N ALA A 72 20.78 -15.76 -7.62
CA ALA A 72 20.37 -15.23 -8.92
C ALA A 72 20.00 -13.73 -8.84
N THR A 73 19.28 -13.32 -7.77
CA THR A 73 18.95 -11.90 -7.56
C THR A 73 20.21 -11.04 -7.48
N ALA A 74 21.24 -11.49 -6.79
CA ALA A 74 22.52 -10.79 -6.70
C ALA A 74 23.23 -10.60 -8.06
N CYS A 75 22.93 -11.45 -9.04
CA CYS A 75 23.46 -11.28 -10.39
C CYS A 75 22.75 -10.16 -11.18
N PHE A 76 21.44 -9.96 -10.93
CA PHE A 76 20.64 -8.94 -11.63
C PHE A 76 20.61 -7.60 -10.90
N TYR A 77 20.72 -7.62 -9.58
CA TYR A 77 20.70 -6.43 -8.72
C TYR A 77 22.02 -6.34 -7.94
N PRO A 78 23.00 -5.58 -8.40
CA PRO A 78 24.32 -5.47 -7.77
C PRO A 78 24.27 -4.96 -6.31
N ALA A 79 23.22 -4.21 -5.96
CA ALA A 79 22.99 -3.72 -4.60
C ALA A 79 22.31 -4.73 -3.68
N PHE A 80 21.98 -5.95 -4.15
CA PHE A 80 21.32 -6.98 -3.35
C PHE A 80 22.19 -7.44 -2.18
N ASP A 81 21.71 -7.22 -0.96
CA ASP A 81 22.41 -7.64 0.26
C ASP A 81 22.05 -9.11 0.62
N ILE A 82 22.87 -10.04 0.15
CA ILE A 82 22.67 -11.47 0.42
C ILE A 82 22.86 -11.82 1.91
N ALA A 83 23.68 -11.07 2.66
CA ALA A 83 23.86 -11.31 4.09
C ALA A 83 22.62 -10.90 4.87
N ARG A 84 22.07 -9.73 4.57
CA ARG A 84 20.80 -9.26 5.11
C ARG A 84 19.65 -10.18 4.71
N ALA A 85 19.59 -10.66 3.47
CA ALA A 85 18.57 -11.60 3.02
C ALA A 85 18.59 -12.90 3.81
N LYS A 86 19.77 -13.45 4.12
CA LYS A 86 19.92 -14.63 4.98
C LYS A 86 19.46 -14.35 6.41
N ALA A 87 19.80 -13.21 6.97
CA ALA A 87 19.37 -12.80 8.32
C ALA A 87 17.84 -12.64 8.39
N LEU A 88 17.22 -11.96 7.42
CA LEU A 88 15.77 -11.81 7.36
C LEU A 88 15.05 -13.16 7.14
N ALA A 89 15.58 -14.03 6.27
CA ALA A 89 15.04 -15.37 6.09
C ALA A 89 15.02 -16.15 7.42
N ALA A 90 16.06 -16.04 8.25
CA ALA A 90 16.09 -16.64 9.58
C ALA A 90 15.07 -16.02 10.53
N ARG A 91 14.90 -14.68 10.54
CA ARG A 91 13.90 -13.97 11.35
C ARG A 91 12.47 -14.42 11.04
N PHE A 92 12.17 -14.67 9.75
CA PHE A 92 10.88 -15.16 9.29
C PHE A 92 10.73 -16.69 9.38
N GLY A 93 11.75 -17.44 9.81
CA GLY A 93 11.73 -18.91 9.80
C GLY A 93 11.70 -19.52 8.40
N LEU A 94 12.14 -18.80 7.37
CA LEU A 94 12.16 -19.25 5.98
C LEU A 94 13.29 -20.25 5.73
N ASN A 95 12.96 -21.48 5.34
CA ASN A 95 13.96 -22.50 5.01
C ASN A 95 14.57 -22.27 3.62
N MET A 96 15.78 -21.76 3.58
CA MET A 96 16.51 -21.46 2.35
C MET A 96 16.87 -22.67 1.49
N LYS A 97 16.80 -23.89 2.05
CA LYS A 97 17.04 -25.15 1.30
C LYS A 97 15.80 -25.65 0.58
N SER A 98 14.62 -25.14 0.95
CA SER A 98 13.34 -25.53 0.33
C SER A 98 13.26 -25.05 -1.11
N LYS A 99 12.61 -25.84 -1.97
CA LYS A 99 12.17 -25.38 -3.29
C LYS A 99 11.04 -24.35 -3.12
N ILE A 100 10.93 -23.41 -4.05
CA ILE A 100 9.86 -22.39 -4.04
C ILE A 100 8.48 -23.06 -4.15
N THR A 101 8.36 -24.16 -4.95
CA THR A 101 7.12 -24.97 -5.04
C THR A 101 6.69 -25.56 -3.70
N ALA A 102 7.63 -25.91 -2.85
CA ALA A 102 7.37 -26.57 -1.56
C ALA A 102 6.99 -25.58 -0.44
N LEU A 103 7.04 -24.28 -0.69
CA LEU A 103 6.64 -23.26 0.26
C LEU A 103 5.10 -23.17 0.32
N SER A 104 4.55 -23.03 1.53
CA SER A 104 3.16 -22.62 1.70
C SER A 104 2.93 -21.23 1.12
N THR A 105 1.67 -20.83 0.90
CA THR A 105 1.32 -19.50 0.41
C THR A 105 1.96 -18.39 1.26
N GLY A 106 1.88 -18.50 2.60
CA GLY A 106 2.51 -17.52 3.50
C GLY A 106 4.04 -17.48 3.36
N TYR A 107 4.71 -18.66 3.35
CA TYR A 107 6.17 -18.70 3.17
C TYR A 107 6.62 -18.26 1.77
N ARG A 108 5.77 -18.40 0.76
CA ARG A 108 6.02 -17.85 -0.57
C ARG A 108 5.95 -16.31 -0.57
N SER A 109 5.02 -15.73 0.18
CA SER A 109 4.96 -14.27 0.41
C SER A 109 6.19 -13.80 1.19
N ILE A 110 6.58 -14.49 2.27
CA ILE A 110 7.80 -14.20 3.04
C ILE A 110 9.04 -14.23 2.14
N TYR A 111 9.20 -15.26 1.30
CA TYR A 111 10.31 -15.33 0.36
C TYR A 111 10.40 -14.09 -0.54
N ARG A 112 9.27 -13.67 -1.11
CA ARG A 112 9.20 -12.46 -1.97
C ARG A 112 9.48 -11.17 -1.19
N ILE A 113 8.97 -11.07 0.05
CA ILE A 113 9.25 -9.95 0.96
C ILE A 113 10.75 -9.83 1.25
N VAL A 114 11.42 -10.94 1.57
CA VAL A 114 12.87 -10.92 1.82
C VAL A 114 13.62 -10.41 0.61
N LEU A 115 13.26 -10.84 -0.61
CA LEU A 115 13.85 -10.29 -1.84
C LEU A 115 13.64 -8.77 -1.94
N ALA A 116 12.41 -8.30 -1.76
CA ALA A 116 12.07 -6.88 -1.88
C ALA A 116 12.81 -6.00 -0.87
N LEU A 117 12.90 -6.46 0.39
CA LEU A 117 13.56 -5.71 1.46
C LEU A 117 15.11 -5.69 1.37
N THR A 118 15.70 -6.48 0.46
CA THR A 118 17.16 -6.61 0.36
C THR A 118 17.71 -6.36 -1.03
N VAL A 119 16.83 -6.05 -1.99
CA VAL A 119 17.23 -5.85 -3.39
C VAL A 119 18.05 -4.58 -3.61
N GLY A 120 17.90 -3.57 -2.76
CA GLY A 120 18.60 -2.28 -2.89
C GLY A 120 18.16 -1.43 -4.08
N ALA A 121 16.94 -1.65 -4.61
CA ALA A 121 16.41 -0.87 -5.71
C ALA A 121 15.90 0.50 -5.23
N PRO A 122 16.11 1.59 -5.98
CA PRO A 122 15.59 2.93 -5.65
C PRO A 122 14.07 3.01 -5.62
N TYR A 123 13.39 2.14 -6.37
CA TYR A 123 11.93 2.10 -6.49
C TYR A 123 11.41 0.69 -6.18
N LEU A 124 10.64 0.58 -5.11
CA LEU A 124 9.98 -0.66 -4.69
C LEU A 124 8.48 -0.57 -4.94
N LEU A 125 7.95 -1.46 -5.77
CA LEU A 125 6.52 -1.61 -6.01
C LEU A 125 6.08 -2.91 -5.33
N LEU A 126 5.26 -2.80 -4.30
CA LEU A 126 4.85 -3.92 -3.46
C LEU A 126 3.34 -4.15 -3.64
N ASP A 127 2.98 -5.17 -4.43
CA ASP A 127 1.59 -5.52 -4.70
C ASP A 127 1.09 -6.56 -3.70
N GLU A 128 0.22 -6.14 -2.79
CA GLU A 128 -0.38 -6.95 -1.72
C GLU A 128 0.67 -7.82 -0.98
N PRO A 129 1.78 -7.24 -0.47
CA PRO A 129 2.93 -8.01 0.01
C PRO A 129 2.61 -8.94 1.18
N VAL A 130 1.63 -8.57 2.01
CA VAL A 130 1.28 -9.30 3.23
C VAL A 130 0.15 -10.32 3.03
N LEU A 131 -0.30 -10.53 1.79
CA LEU A 131 -1.34 -11.49 1.49
C LEU A 131 -0.92 -12.91 1.88
N GLY A 132 -1.77 -13.58 2.67
CA GLY A 132 -1.52 -14.94 3.16
C GLY A 132 -0.60 -15.02 4.38
N LEU A 133 -0.16 -13.90 4.95
CA LEU A 133 0.60 -13.87 6.20
C LEU A 133 -0.34 -13.85 7.43
N ASP A 134 0.10 -14.47 8.51
CA ASP A 134 -0.49 -14.28 9.83
C ASP A 134 -0.13 -12.89 10.41
N ALA A 135 -0.80 -12.51 11.49
CA ALA A 135 -0.63 -11.21 12.11
C ALA A 135 0.81 -10.94 12.58
N GLN A 136 1.52 -11.97 13.06
CA GLN A 136 2.90 -11.83 13.55
C GLN A 136 3.87 -11.51 12.40
N HIS A 137 3.74 -12.22 11.27
CA HIS A 137 4.58 -11.98 10.10
C HIS A 137 4.25 -10.65 9.41
N ARG A 138 2.96 -10.20 9.42
CA ARG A 138 2.58 -8.87 8.93
C ARG A 138 3.22 -7.75 9.75
N ASP A 139 3.12 -7.83 11.07
CA ASP A 139 3.75 -6.86 11.99
C ASP A 139 5.26 -6.80 11.77
N LEU A 140 5.91 -7.95 11.64
CA LEU A 140 7.35 -8.02 11.34
C LEU A 140 7.68 -7.37 9.99
N PHE A 141 6.88 -7.61 8.95
CA PHE A 141 7.09 -6.98 7.64
C PHE A 141 7.02 -5.45 7.73
N TYR A 142 5.98 -4.90 8.36
CA TYR A 142 5.82 -3.45 8.46
C TYR A 142 6.97 -2.81 9.26
N LYS A 143 7.43 -3.44 10.35
CA LYS A 143 8.61 -2.99 11.10
C LYS A 143 9.87 -2.96 10.23
N LEU A 144 10.11 -4.04 9.48
CA LEU A 144 11.26 -4.14 8.58
C LEU A 144 11.19 -3.14 7.41
N LEU A 145 9.99 -2.81 6.95
CA LEU A 145 9.80 -1.79 5.91
C LEU A 145 10.16 -0.40 6.43
N ILE A 146 9.81 -0.08 7.68
CA ILE A 146 10.23 1.16 8.35
C ILE A 146 11.75 1.19 8.53
N GLU A 147 12.34 0.10 9.04
CA GLU A 147 13.78 -0.03 9.22
C GLU A 147 14.52 0.20 7.87
N LEU A 148 14.07 -0.46 6.80
CA LEU A 148 14.62 -0.27 5.46
C LEU A 148 14.56 1.21 5.03
N TYR A 149 13.37 1.83 5.16
CA TYR A 149 13.16 3.22 4.74
C TYR A 149 14.01 4.21 5.54
N ALA A 150 14.18 3.97 6.84
CA ALA A 150 15.00 4.80 7.71
C ALA A 150 16.51 4.69 7.37
N GLU A 151 16.99 3.48 7.04
CA GLU A 151 18.39 3.23 6.68
C GLU A 151 18.71 3.66 5.25
N HIS A 152 17.79 3.40 4.32
CA HIS A 152 17.95 3.64 2.88
C HIS A 152 16.67 4.26 2.30
N PRO A 153 16.50 5.60 2.44
CA PRO A 153 15.32 6.28 1.88
C PRO A 153 15.17 6.01 0.39
N CYS A 154 14.07 5.38 -0.01
CA CYS A 154 13.73 5.03 -1.38
C CYS A 154 12.26 5.33 -1.66
N CYS A 155 11.81 5.20 -2.90
CA CYS A 155 10.42 5.35 -3.27
C CYS A 155 9.71 3.99 -3.14
N ILE A 156 8.75 3.88 -2.22
CA ILE A 156 7.99 2.65 -1.97
C ILE A 156 6.53 2.89 -2.35
N LEU A 157 6.02 2.16 -3.34
CA LEU A 157 4.60 2.13 -3.69
C LEU A 157 3.99 0.84 -3.14
N LEU A 158 3.22 0.97 -2.07
CA LEU A 158 2.57 -0.14 -1.36
C LEU A 158 1.10 -0.26 -1.77
N SER A 159 0.77 -1.27 -2.55
CA SER A 159 -0.61 -1.64 -2.86
C SER A 159 -1.14 -2.55 -1.74
N THR A 160 -2.24 -2.17 -1.12
CA THR A 160 -2.87 -2.98 -0.08
C THR A 160 -4.36 -2.69 0.08
N HIS A 161 -5.11 -3.70 0.51
CA HIS A 161 -6.47 -3.57 1.01
C HIS A 161 -6.54 -3.55 2.55
N LEU A 162 -5.42 -3.85 3.24
CA LEU A 162 -5.31 -3.77 4.71
C LEU A 162 -4.86 -2.37 5.14
N ILE A 163 -5.71 -1.37 4.81
CA ILE A 163 -5.39 0.04 4.97
C ILE A 163 -5.04 0.38 6.42
N GLN A 164 -5.79 -0.14 7.39
CA GLN A 164 -5.60 0.14 8.81
C GLN A 164 -4.18 -0.23 9.30
N GLU A 165 -3.65 -1.37 8.84
CA GLU A 165 -2.31 -1.82 9.23
C GLU A 165 -1.21 -0.99 8.56
N ALA A 166 -1.42 -0.57 7.31
CA ALA A 166 -0.45 0.18 6.53
C ALA A 166 -0.51 1.71 6.76
N ALA A 167 -1.64 2.24 7.22
CA ALA A 167 -1.89 3.68 7.35
C ALA A 167 -0.78 4.45 8.09
N PRO A 168 -0.20 3.94 9.20
CA PRO A 168 0.86 4.65 9.90
C PRO A 168 2.14 4.87 9.08
N LEU A 169 2.32 4.13 7.98
CA LEU A 169 3.49 4.19 7.12
C LEU A 169 3.27 5.09 5.90
N ILE A 170 2.00 5.27 5.51
CA ILE A 170 1.63 5.95 4.26
C ILE A 170 1.73 7.45 4.45
N GLY A 171 2.76 8.05 3.85
CA GLY A 171 2.90 9.51 3.79
C GLY A 171 2.07 10.14 2.66
N HIS A 172 1.78 9.40 1.60
CA HIS A 172 1.01 9.87 0.45
C HIS A 172 0.03 8.80 -0.03
N ALA A 173 -1.24 9.13 -0.20
CA ALA A 173 -2.25 8.18 -0.61
C ALA A 173 -2.73 8.42 -2.04
N ILE A 174 -2.74 7.35 -2.83
CA ILE A 174 -3.30 7.27 -4.18
C ILE A 174 -4.51 6.35 -4.09
N ILE A 175 -5.71 6.89 -4.21
CA ILE A 175 -6.96 6.12 -4.12
C ILE A 175 -7.47 5.83 -5.51
N LEU A 176 -7.54 4.54 -5.83
CA LEU A 176 -7.96 4.02 -7.13
C LEU A 176 -9.33 3.35 -7.02
N HIS A 177 -10.24 3.71 -7.90
CA HIS A 177 -11.56 3.12 -8.03
C HIS A 177 -11.92 2.91 -9.50
N GLN A 178 -12.31 1.70 -9.90
CA GLN A 178 -12.72 1.34 -11.27
C GLN A 178 -11.77 1.89 -12.35
N GLY A 179 -10.45 1.76 -12.15
CA GLY A 179 -9.43 2.21 -13.08
C GLY A 179 -9.17 3.73 -13.08
N ARG A 180 -9.78 4.50 -12.19
CA ARG A 180 -9.61 5.95 -12.08
C ARG A 180 -8.97 6.32 -10.76
N ILE A 181 -8.07 7.29 -10.78
CA ILE A 181 -7.51 7.88 -9.54
C ILE A 181 -8.51 8.92 -9.03
N LEU A 182 -9.11 8.64 -7.88
CA LEU A 182 -10.04 9.56 -7.22
C LEU A 182 -9.30 10.60 -6.37
N ARG A 183 -8.22 10.20 -5.71
CA ARG A 183 -7.40 11.07 -4.84
C ARG A 183 -5.93 10.72 -5.03
N ASN A 184 -5.09 11.73 -4.99
CA ASN A 184 -3.64 11.63 -5.07
C ASN A 184 -3.03 12.82 -4.32
N ALA A 185 -2.79 12.65 -3.01
CA ALA A 185 -2.31 13.71 -2.15
C ALA A 185 -1.61 13.16 -0.88
N PRO A 186 -0.86 13.98 -0.15
CA PRO A 186 -0.38 13.63 1.18
C PRO A 186 -1.50 13.13 2.08
N ALA A 187 -1.27 12.04 2.81
CA ALA A 187 -2.29 11.44 3.67
C ALA A 187 -2.80 12.44 4.73
N GLU A 188 -1.89 13.22 5.30
CA GLU A 188 -2.24 14.27 6.26
C GLU A 188 -3.21 15.32 5.67
N GLU A 189 -2.98 15.74 4.43
CA GLU A 189 -3.83 16.72 3.73
C GLU A 189 -5.23 16.15 3.48
N LEU A 190 -5.33 14.88 3.03
CA LEU A 190 -6.61 14.21 2.84
C LEU A 190 -7.39 14.11 4.16
N LEU A 191 -6.71 13.76 5.24
CA LEU A 191 -7.34 13.59 6.55
C LEU A 191 -7.69 14.92 7.23
N ALA A 192 -6.92 15.98 6.99
CA ALA A 192 -7.23 17.32 7.48
C ALA A 192 -8.48 17.93 6.80
N ALA A 193 -8.79 17.48 5.57
CA ALA A 193 -9.96 17.94 4.82
C ALA A 193 -11.27 17.26 5.23
N VAL A 194 -11.25 16.32 6.19
CA VAL A 194 -12.41 15.53 6.62
C VAL A 194 -12.38 15.34 8.12
N HIS A 195 -13.54 15.34 8.76
CA HIS A 195 -13.68 15.00 10.18
C HIS A 195 -14.83 14.03 10.40
N THR A 196 -14.82 13.37 11.55
CA THR A 196 -15.93 12.53 11.99
C THR A 196 -16.84 13.28 12.95
N VAL A 197 -18.13 13.00 12.89
CA VAL A 197 -19.14 13.45 13.87
C VAL A 197 -19.97 12.26 14.28
N SER A 198 -20.18 12.10 15.60
CA SER A 198 -20.99 11.02 16.17
C SER A 198 -21.87 11.50 17.32
N GLY A 199 -23.02 10.84 17.50
CA GLY A 199 -23.97 11.16 18.55
C GLY A 199 -25.37 10.66 18.27
N PRO A 200 -26.42 11.14 19.00
CA PRO A 200 -27.80 10.83 18.69
C PRO A 200 -28.17 11.19 17.26
N ALA A 201 -28.88 10.28 16.56
CA ALA A 201 -29.15 10.42 15.12
C ALA A 201 -29.77 11.79 14.77
N ALA A 202 -30.76 12.26 15.50
CA ALA A 202 -31.38 13.56 15.25
C ALA A 202 -30.42 14.76 15.40
N ALA A 203 -29.50 14.68 16.35
CA ALA A 203 -28.48 15.73 16.54
C ALA A 203 -27.46 15.73 15.38
N VAL A 204 -27.01 14.53 14.94
CA VAL A 204 -26.13 14.40 13.79
C VAL A 204 -26.83 14.86 12.52
N ASP A 205 -28.12 14.52 12.31
CA ASP A 205 -28.89 14.99 11.14
C ASP A 205 -29.00 16.52 11.11
N SER A 206 -29.22 17.14 12.28
CA SER A 206 -29.24 18.59 12.41
C SER A 206 -27.86 19.20 12.09
N TYR A 207 -26.79 18.57 12.50
CA TYR A 207 -25.41 18.99 12.18
C TYR A 207 -25.10 18.87 10.69
N LEU A 208 -25.61 17.83 10.04
CA LEU A 208 -25.40 17.58 8.60
C LEU A 208 -26.23 18.51 7.71
N ALA A 209 -27.23 19.21 8.25
CA ALA A 209 -28.04 20.16 7.49
C ALA A 209 -27.16 21.25 6.87
N GLY A 210 -27.11 21.29 5.52
CA GLY A 210 -26.28 22.22 4.76
C GLY A 210 -24.77 21.85 4.69
N ARG A 211 -24.38 20.67 5.16
CA ARG A 211 -23.03 20.13 5.00
C ARG A 211 -23.05 18.92 4.06
N ARG A 212 -21.89 18.61 3.49
CA ARG A 212 -21.72 17.46 2.60
C ARG A 212 -21.12 16.29 3.37
N PRO A 213 -21.91 15.26 3.78
CA PRO A 213 -21.35 14.04 4.29
C PRO A 213 -20.83 13.16 3.15
N LEU A 214 -19.61 12.66 3.28
CA LEU A 214 -19.08 11.58 2.42
C LEU A 214 -19.84 10.30 2.69
N SER A 215 -20.02 9.97 3.97
CA SER A 215 -20.81 8.83 4.40
C SER A 215 -21.49 9.08 5.74
N ALA A 216 -22.54 8.32 6.00
CA ALA A 216 -23.22 8.32 7.30
C ALA A 216 -23.80 6.95 7.60
N SER A 217 -23.55 6.42 8.79
CA SER A 217 -24.06 5.14 9.27
C SER A 217 -24.81 5.32 10.59
N SER A 218 -25.85 4.51 10.82
CA SER A 218 -26.65 4.53 12.04
C SER A 218 -26.68 3.16 12.69
N LEU A 219 -26.53 3.12 14.01
CA LEU A 219 -26.63 1.91 14.81
C LEU A 219 -27.28 2.23 16.16
N GLY A 220 -28.42 1.57 16.47
CA GLY A 220 -29.10 1.67 17.78
C GLY A 220 -29.47 3.09 18.21
N GLY A 221 -29.88 3.97 17.27
CA GLY A 221 -30.23 5.37 17.56
C GLY A 221 -29.05 6.34 17.59
N LEU A 222 -27.83 5.85 17.50
CA LEU A 222 -26.60 6.63 17.27
C LEU A 222 -26.30 6.72 15.76
N LYS A 223 -25.70 7.83 15.36
CA LYS A 223 -25.25 8.07 13.99
C LYS A 223 -23.82 8.56 13.99
N THR A 224 -23.03 8.05 13.04
CA THR A 224 -21.67 8.53 12.77
C THR A 224 -21.60 8.94 11.32
N ALA A 225 -20.97 10.08 11.03
CA ALA A 225 -20.75 10.55 9.66
C ALA A 225 -19.32 11.04 9.47
N TYR A 226 -18.82 10.86 8.24
CA TYR A 226 -17.62 11.51 7.72
C TYR A 226 -18.05 12.74 6.94
N VAL A 227 -17.52 13.89 7.31
CA VAL A 227 -18.00 15.19 6.80
C VAL A 227 -16.84 15.96 6.19
N GLU A 228 -17.02 16.47 4.97
CA GLU A 228 -16.04 17.36 4.33
C GLU A 228 -15.87 18.67 5.13
N GLY A 229 -14.64 19.12 5.19
CA GLY A 229 -14.23 20.31 5.89
C GLY A 229 -13.40 20.01 7.15
N PRO A 230 -12.69 21.02 7.65
CA PRO A 230 -11.83 20.87 8.81
C PRO A 230 -12.67 20.56 10.07
N ARG A 231 -12.05 19.82 11.01
CA ARG A 231 -12.68 19.51 12.28
C ARG A 231 -13.01 20.81 13.05
N PRO A 232 -14.24 20.96 13.59
CA PRO A 232 -14.59 22.12 14.42
C PRO A 232 -13.71 22.20 15.68
N GLN A 233 -13.34 23.42 16.08
CA GLN A 233 -12.56 23.63 17.30
C GLN A 233 -13.31 23.21 18.59
N ALA A 234 -14.63 23.34 18.59
CA ALA A 234 -15.50 22.86 19.66
C ALA A 234 -16.57 21.92 19.08
N ALA A 235 -16.76 20.79 19.74
CA ALA A 235 -17.86 19.90 19.36
C ALA A 235 -19.20 20.57 19.65
N PRO A 236 -20.19 20.48 18.73
CA PRO A 236 -21.53 20.96 19.00
C PRO A 236 -22.17 20.20 20.19
N GLN A 237 -23.11 20.82 20.89
CA GLN A 237 -23.72 20.26 22.08
C GLN A 237 -24.36 18.88 21.77
N GLY A 238 -23.98 17.87 22.56
CA GLY A 238 -24.49 16.51 22.41
C GLY A 238 -23.87 15.70 21.27
N LEU A 239 -22.83 16.22 20.61
CA LEU A 239 -22.08 15.53 19.56
C LEU A 239 -20.61 15.38 19.94
N GLU A 240 -19.99 14.33 19.43
CA GLU A 240 -18.55 14.15 19.48
C GLU A 240 -17.98 14.36 18.07
N THR A 241 -16.86 15.08 17.98
CA THR A 241 -16.13 15.25 16.71
C THR A 241 -14.73 14.71 16.85
N GLY A 242 -14.27 13.96 15.86
CA GLY A 242 -12.94 13.34 15.83
C GLY A 242 -12.20 13.58 14.52
N PRO A 243 -10.89 13.30 14.49
CA PRO A 243 -10.15 13.23 13.24
C PRO A 243 -10.65 12.05 12.42
N ALA A 244 -10.56 12.16 11.10
CA ALA A 244 -10.71 11.00 10.22
C ALA A 244 -9.44 10.14 10.25
N ASP A 245 -9.59 8.83 10.09
CA ASP A 245 -8.49 7.91 9.80
C ASP A 245 -8.53 7.48 8.32
N LEU A 246 -7.40 6.99 7.81
CA LEU A 246 -7.27 6.71 6.38
C LEU A 246 -8.19 5.59 5.90
N GLN A 247 -8.44 4.57 6.72
CA GLN A 247 -9.35 3.47 6.38
C GLN A 247 -10.80 3.96 6.34
N GLY A 248 -11.24 4.69 7.36
CA GLY A 248 -12.58 5.22 7.44
C GLY A 248 -12.84 6.25 6.33
N TYR A 249 -11.86 7.11 6.03
CA TYR A 249 -11.94 8.03 4.89
C TYR A 249 -12.09 7.27 3.56
N PHE A 250 -11.27 6.22 3.36
CA PHE A 250 -11.37 5.38 2.16
C PHE A 250 -12.76 4.75 2.02
N ILE A 251 -13.28 4.16 3.10
CA ILE A 251 -14.63 3.54 3.10
C ILE A 251 -15.69 4.60 2.77
N ALA A 252 -15.63 5.76 3.42
CA ALA A 252 -16.57 6.84 3.20
C ALA A 252 -16.56 7.35 1.74
N LEU A 253 -15.37 7.45 1.15
CA LEU A 253 -15.21 7.83 -0.26
C LEU A 253 -15.81 6.78 -1.20
N MET A 254 -15.61 5.47 -0.92
CA MET A 254 -16.19 4.40 -1.73
C MET A 254 -17.73 4.36 -1.64
N GLU A 255 -18.31 4.68 -0.49
CA GLU A 255 -19.75 4.80 -0.33
C GLU A 255 -20.32 5.99 -1.11
N GLU A 256 -19.59 7.10 -1.19
CA GLU A 256 -19.97 8.26 -2.00
C GLU A 256 -19.98 7.92 -3.51
N GLU A 257 -18.94 7.27 -4.00
CA GLU A 257 -18.81 6.88 -5.42
C GLU A 257 -19.82 5.80 -5.85
N SER A 258 -20.47 5.12 -4.90
CA SER A 258 -21.47 4.08 -5.16
C SER A 258 -22.90 4.62 -5.24
N LYS A 259 -23.12 5.92 -4.97
CA LYS A 259 -24.43 6.59 -5.04
C LYS A 259 -24.71 7.14 -6.41
#